data_07c19bddf46e54928e13b9e13fe989f6
#
_entry.id   07c19bddf46e54928e13b9e13fe989f6
#
_cell.length_a   1.000
_cell.length_b   1.000
_cell.length_c   1.000
_cell.angle_alpha   90.00
_cell.angle_beta   90.00
_cell.angle_gamma   90.00
#
_symmetry.space_group_name_H-M   'P 1'
#
loop_
_entity.id
_entity.type
_entity.pdbx_description
1 polymer ?
#
loop_
_entity_poly.entity_id
_entity_poly.type
_entity_poly.pdbx_seq_one_letter_code
_entity_poly.pdbx_strand_id
1 'polypeptide(L)'
;MAENLKKIASVVVTHGHLANELLAAAEMIVGPISHITAISIGWHDDVEVARGEIERAIQQVSQGRGVILLTDMFGGTPTNIASMFLSEGEVEVITGVNLPMVVKLATQSGDEELADLARQVRVQGQEGIYLAGELLVRKG
;
A
#
# COMPACT_ATOMS: atom_id res chain seq x y z
N MET A 1 21.31 14.20 -4.78
CA MET A 1 20.48 14.85 -3.75
C MET A 1 19.41 13.88 -3.30
N ALA A 2 19.25 13.77 -2.00
CA ALA A 2 18.27 12.82 -1.45
C ALA A 2 16.87 13.10 -1.96
N GLU A 3 16.51 14.36 -2.12
CA GLU A 3 15.18 14.73 -2.58
C GLU A 3 14.91 14.31 -4.01
N ASN A 4 15.94 13.90 -4.75
CA ASN A 4 15.77 13.46 -6.14
C ASN A 4 15.75 11.95 -6.28
N LEU A 5 15.86 11.23 -5.17
CA LEU A 5 15.82 9.78 -5.23
C LEU A 5 14.42 9.32 -5.62
N LYS A 6 14.37 8.36 -6.53
CA LYS A 6 13.10 7.78 -6.93
C LYS A 6 12.61 6.82 -5.88
N LYS A 7 11.30 6.73 -5.74
CA LYS A 7 10.67 5.91 -4.72
C LYS A 7 9.99 4.69 -5.35
N ILE A 8 9.82 3.67 -4.53
CA ILE A 8 8.96 2.55 -4.89
C ILE A 8 7.54 3.04 -4.67
N ALA A 9 6.72 2.98 -5.71
CA ALA A 9 5.37 3.51 -5.66
C ALA A 9 4.39 2.48 -5.12
N SER A 10 3.18 2.94 -4.77
CA SER A 10 2.15 2.04 -4.27
C SER A 10 0.78 2.43 -4.76
N VAL A 11 -0.08 1.43 -4.91
CA VAL A 11 -1.50 1.61 -5.19
C VAL A 11 -2.26 0.84 -4.13
N VAL A 12 -3.13 1.53 -3.40
CA VAL A 12 -3.97 0.89 -2.38
C VAL A 12 -5.31 0.57 -3.04
N VAL A 13 -5.69 -0.70 -3.04
CA VAL A 13 -6.87 -1.19 -3.74
C VAL A 13 -7.77 -1.90 -2.73
N THR A 14 -8.90 -1.32 -2.41
CA THR A 14 -9.76 -1.87 -1.36
C THR A 14 -11.23 -1.91 -1.78
N HIS A 15 -12.01 -2.61 -0.99
CA HIS A 15 -13.46 -2.50 -1.08
C HIS A 15 -13.87 -1.08 -0.67
N GLY A 16 -14.88 -0.54 -1.34
CA GLY A 16 -15.42 0.77 -1.00
C GLY A 16 -14.35 1.85 -0.95
N HIS A 17 -14.53 2.82 -0.09
CA HIS A 17 -13.67 4.01 -0.04
C HIS A 17 -12.53 3.90 0.94
N LEU A 18 -12.26 2.71 1.48
CA LEU A 18 -11.23 2.53 2.49
C LEU A 18 -9.85 3.00 2.00
N ALA A 19 -9.51 2.67 0.75
CA ALA A 19 -8.21 3.07 0.20
C ALA A 19 -8.02 4.58 0.23
N ASN A 20 -9.05 5.30 -0.21
CA ASN A 20 -8.99 6.77 -0.24
C ASN A 20 -8.82 7.35 1.16
N GLU A 21 -9.53 6.77 2.14
CA GLU A 21 -9.46 7.28 3.51
C GLU A 21 -8.14 6.92 4.17
N LEU A 22 -7.58 5.76 3.87
CA LEU A 22 -6.25 5.41 4.38
C LEU A 22 -5.20 6.37 3.87
N LEU A 23 -5.25 6.69 2.58
CA LEU A 23 -4.29 7.63 2.00
C LEU A 23 -4.48 9.02 2.60
N ALA A 24 -5.73 9.46 2.76
CA ALA A 24 -6.01 10.76 3.36
C ALA A 24 -5.49 10.83 4.80
N ALA A 25 -5.68 9.75 5.57
CA ALA A 25 -5.19 9.71 6.95
C ALA A 25 -3.67 9.77 6.99
N ALA A 26 -3.01 9.05 6.09
CA ALA A 26 -1.55 9.07 6.02
C ALA A 26 -1.04 10.47 5.68
N GLU A 27 -1.73 11.16 4.76
CA GLU A 27 -1.33 12.51 4.39
C GLU A 27 -1.50 13.51 5.53
N MET A 28 -2.46 13.26 6.43
CA MET A 28 -2.59 14.09 7.61
C MET A 28 -1.38 13.94 8.54
N ILE A 29 -0.75 12.77 8.52
CA ILE A 29 0.38 12.49 9.40
C ILE A 29 1.69 12.97 8.81
N VAL A 30 1.93 12.69 7.51
CA VAL A 30 3.23 12.93 6.91
C VAL A 30 3.25 14.06 5.87
N GLY A 31 2.09 14.61 5.51
CA GLY A 31 2.00 15.61 4.47
C GLY A 31 1.70 14.99 3.12
N PRO A 32 1.69 15.79 2.06
CA PRO A 32 1.31 15.32 0.73
C PRO A 32 2.18 14.15 0.26
N ILE A 33 1.53 13.16 -0.35
CA ILE A 33 2.20 11.95 -0.85
C ILE A 33 1.93 11.84 -2.34
N SER A 34 2.97 11.83 -3.16
CA SER A 34 2.81 11.79 -4.60
C SER A 34 3.04 10.40 -5.21
N HIS A 35 3.64 9.48 -4.46
CA HIS A 35 4.00 8.17 -5.00
C HIS A 35 3.05 7.06 -4.53
N ILE A 36 1.92 7.41 -3.94
CA ILE A 36 0.90 6.45 -3.51
C ILE A 36 -0.45 6.96 -4.00
N THR A 37 -1.24 6.08 -4.59
CA THR A 37 -2.59 6.43 -5.00
C THR A 37 -3.57 5.37 -4.51
N ALA A 38 -4.86 5.64 -4.64
CA ALA A 38 -5.91 4.80 -4.07
C ALA A 38 -6.95 4.47 -5.12
N ILE A 39 -7.45 3.24 -5.08
CA ILE A 39 -8.53 2.78 -5.97
C ILE A 39 -9.59 2.10 -5.12
N SER A 40 -10.85 2.46 -5.35
CA SER A 40 -12.00 1.83 -4.71
C SER A 40 -12.63 0.82 -5.64
N ILE A 41 -12.87 -0.39 -5.13
CA ILE A 41 -13.57 -1.42 -5.90
C ILE A 41 -14.99 -1.52 -5.33
N GLY A 42 -15.99 -1.29 -6.18
CA GLY A 42 -17.39 -1.36 -5.77
C GLY A 42 -18.00 -2.73 -6.02
N TRP A 43 -19.21 -2.90 -5.49
CA TRP A 43 -19.96 -4.14 -5.60
C TRP A 43 -20.18 -4.58 -7.05
N HIS A 44 -20.49 -3.62 -7.90
CA HIS A 44 -20.91 -3.89 -9.27
C HIS A 44 -19.82 -3.57 -10.28
N ASP A 45 -18.58 -3.39 -9.82
CA ASP A 45 -17.51 -3.03 -10.73
C ASP A 45 -17.17 -4.22 -11.61
N ASP A 46 -17.00 -3.94 -12.89
CA ASP A 46 -16.54 -4.92 -13.87
C ASP A 46 -15.06 -5.22 -13.61
N VAL A 47 -14.72 -6.50 -13.57
CA VAL A 47 -13.33 -6.91 -13.29
C VAL A 47 -12.37 -6.32 -14.30
N GLU A 48 -12.75 -6.30 -15.60
CA GLU A 48 -11.86 -5.75 -16.62
C GLU A 48 -11.68 -4.25 -16.48
N VAL A 49 -12.73 -3.54 -16.08
CA VAL A 49 -12.62 -2.10 -15.84
C VAL A 49 -11.71 -1.85 -14.65
N ALA A 50 -11.90 -2.61 -13.57
CA ALA A 50 -11.06 -2.46 -12.37
C ALA A 50 -9.60 -2.79 -12.67
N ARG A 51 -9.36 -3.85 -13.44
CA ARG A 51 -8.00 -4.22 -13.82
C ARG A 51 -7.34 -3.10 -14.62
N GLY A 52 -8.10 -2.51 -15.55
CA GLY A 52 -7.59 -1.38 -16.33
C GLY A 52 -7.26 -0.17 -15.47
N GLU A 53 -8.07 0.09 -14.45
CA GLU A 53 -7.81 1.20 -13.53
C GLU A 53 -6.53 0.98 -12.74
N ILE A 54 -6.31 -0.25 -12.28
CA ILE A 54 -5.09 -0.56 -11.55
C ILE A 54 -3.89 -0.42 -12.46
N GLU A 55 -3.99 -0.91 -13.70
CA GLU A 55 -2.90 -0.80 -14.65
C GLU A 55 -2.52 0.67 -14.89
N ARG A 56 -3.52 1.51 -15.10
CA ARG A 56 -3.28 2.94 -15.31
C ARG A 56 -2.67 3.58 -14.09
N ALA A 57 -3.14 3.21 -12.90
CA ALA A 57 -2.59 3.76 -11.66
C ALA A 57 -1.13 3.36 -11.48
N ILE A 58 -0.79 2.12 -11.78
CA ILE A 58 0.59 1.66 -11.72
C ILE A 58 1.47 2.52 -12.62
N GLN A 59 1.01 2.75 -13.86
CA GLN A 59 1.78 3.54 -14.80
C GLN A 59 1.94 4.98 -14.36
N GLN A 60 0.90 5.53 -13.73
CA GLN A 60 0.94 6.93 -13.30
C GLN A 60 1.87 7.15 -12.11
N VAL A 61 1.91 6.21 -11.14
CA VAL A 61 2.68 6.44 -9.92
C VAL A 61 4.09 5.88 -10.00
N SER A 62 4.34 4.92 -10.89
CA SER A 62 5.63 4.23 -10.95
C SER A 62 6.76 5.22 -11.25
N GLN A 63 7.84 5.09 -10.53
CA GLN A 63 9.04 5.86 -10.75
C GLN A 63 10.18 4.98 -11.26
N GLY A 64 9.83 3.79 -11.76
CA GLY A 64 10.80 2.88 -12.34
C GLY A 64 11.50 1.97 -11.35
N ARG A 65 11.06 1.99 -10.09
CA ARG A 65 11.68 1.15 -9.06
C ARG A 65 10.74 0.07 -8.52
N GLY A 66 9.63 -0.16 -9.21
CA GLY A 66 8.65 -1.15 -8.80
C GLY A 66 7.47 -0.53 -8.10
N VAL A 67 6.42 -1.34 -7.94
CA VAL A 67 5.16 -0.90 -7.34
C VAL A 67 4.69 -1.96 -6.37
N ILE A 68 4.22 -1.52 -5.20
CA ILE A 68 3.59 -2.39 -4.23
C ILE A 68 2.09 -2.12 -4.24
N LEU A 69 1.29 -3.14 -4.54
CA LEU A 69 -0.15 -3.04 -4.47
C LEU A 69 -0.57 -3.51 -3.08
N LEU A 70 -1.43 -2.72 -2.42
CA LEU A 70 -1.89 -3.03 -1.07
C LEU A 70 -3.39 -3.24 -1.11
N THR A 71 -3.85 -4.40 -0.61
CA THR A 71 -5.28 -4.68 -0.56
C THR A 71 -5.73 -4.82 0.88
N ASP A 72 -7.05 -4.72 1.10
CA ASP A 72 -7.56 -4.68 2.47
C ASP A 72 -7.59 -6.03 3.15
N MET A 73 -7.76 -7.13 2.40
CA MET A 73 -7.78 -8.45 3.02
C MET A 73 -7.38 -9.52 2.02
N PHE A 74 -6.84 -10.61 2.51
CA PHE A 74 -6.51 -11.74 1.65
C PHE A 74 -7.81 -12.37 1.15
N GLY A 75 -7.87 -12.63 -0.15
CA GLY A 75 -9.11 -13.08 -0.76
C GLY A 75 -9.99 -11.89 -1.13
N GLY A 76 -11.06 -12.16 -1.85
CA GLY A 76 -11.94 -11.11 -2.32
C GLY A 76 -11.48 -10.47 -3.61
N THR A 77 -12.35 -9.65 -4.19
CA THR A 77 -12.12 -9.09 -5.51
C THR A 77 -10.88 -8.20 -5.59
N PRO A 78 -10.64 -7.27 -4.65
CA PRO A 78 -9.44 -6.43 -4.76
C PRO A 78 -8.15 -7.24 -4.82
N THR A 79 -8.00 -8.24 -3.94
CA THR A 79 -6.79 -9.07 -3.92
C THR A 79 -6.69 -9.92 -5.18
N ASN A 80 -7.82 -10.49 -5.63
CA ASN A 80 -7.80 -11.32 -6.83
C ASN A 80 -7.35 -10.54 -8.05
N ILE A 81 -7.84 -9.32 -8.21
CA ILE A 81 -7.45 -8.49 -9.34
C ILE A 81 -6.01 -8.01 -9.20
N ALA A 82 -5.63 -7.54 -8.00
CA ALA A 82 -4.28 -7.06 -7.78
C ALA A 82 -3.25 -8.16 -8.04
N SER A 83 -3.57 -9.40 -7.66
CA SER A 83 -2.65 -10.51 -7.84
C SER A 83 -2.36 -10.84 -9.29
N MET A 84 -3.19 -10.38 -10.21
CA MET A 84 -2.93 -10.56 -11.64
C MET A 84 -1.69 -9.77 -12.09
N PHE A 85 -1.27 -8.79 -11.32
CA PHE A 85 -0.14 -7.93 -11.68
C PHE A 85 1.16 -8.37 -11.04
N LEU A 86 1.15 -9.44 -10.22
CA LEU A 86 2.38 -9.92 -9.60
C LEU A 86 3.46 -10.16 -10.65
N SER A 87 4.63 -9.60 -10.41
CA SER A 87 5.74 -9.73 -11.35
C SER A 87 7.03 -9.53 -10.55
N GLU A 88 7.85 -10.58 -10.50
CA GLU A 88 9.06 -10.56 -9.69
C GLU A 88 9.94 -9.36 -10.04
N GLY A 89 10.31 -8.58 -9.01
CA GLY A 89 11.14 -7.42 -9.20
C GLY A 89 10.41 -6.17 -9.69
N GLU A 90 9.14 -6.30 -10.08
CA GLU A 90 8.40 -5.17 -10.62
C GLU A 90 7.12 -4.83 -9.86
N VAL A 91 6.35 -5.84 -9.46
CA VAL A 91 5.09 -5.62 -8.75
C VAL A 91 4.95 -6.67 -7.65
N GLU A 92 4.72 -6.19 -6.43
CA GLU A 92 4.43 -7.04 -5.29
C GLU A 92 3.06 -6.69 -4.74
N VAL A 93 2.44 -7.64 -4.06
CA VAL A 93 1.11 -7.44 -3.46
C VAL A 93 1.18 -7.77 -1.98
N ILE A 94 0.70 -6.85 -1.14
CA ILE A 94 0.58 -7.10 0.30
C ILE A 94 -0.89 -6.95 0.66
N THR A 95 -1.42 -7.95 1.35
CA THR A 95 -2.82 -7.93 1.77
C THR A 95 -2.92 -7.53 3.24
N GLY A 96 -4.10 -7.04 3.64
CA GLY A 96 -4.31 -6.65 5.03
C GLY A 96 -3.77 -5.26 5.35
N VAL A 97 -3.91 -4.33 4.41
CA VAL A 97 -3.34 -2.98 4.57
C VAL A 97 -3.88 -2.29 5.81
N ASN A 98 -3.01 -1.62 6.54
CA ASN A 98 -3.37 -0.76 7.65
C ASN A 98 -2.57 0.53 7.57
N LEU A 99 -2.90 1.49 8.41
CA LEU A 99 -2.29 2.82 8.33
C LEU A 99 -0.78 2.82 8.53
N PRO A 100 -0.21 2.06 9.48
CA PRO A 100 1.24 2.03 9.63
C PRO A 100 1.97 1.60 8.35
N MET A 101 1.36 0.72 7.55
CA MET A 101 1.96 0.29 6.30
C MET A 101 2.03 1.43 5.29
N VAL A 102 0.95 2.20 5.19
CA VAL A 102 0.92 3.34 4.26
C VAL A 102 1.93 4.39 4.69
N VAL A 103 2.00 4.67 6.00
CA VAL A 103 2.97 5.64 6.52
C VAL A 103 4.40 5.16 6.23
N LYS A 104 4.67 3.87 6.39
CA LYS A 104 6.00 3.32 6.11
C LYS A 104 6.38 3.54 4.64
N LEU A 105 5.44 3.27 3.73
CA LEU A 105 5.69 3.49 2.31
C LEU A 105 5.90 4.96 1.99
N ALA A 106 5.14 5.82 2.65
CA ALA A 106 5.25 7.26 2.43
C ALA A 106 6.60 7.80 2.87
N THR A 107 7.18 7.22 3.92
CA THR A 107 8.41 7.71 4.52
C THR A 107 9.64 6.83 4.21
N GLN A 108 9.55 6.03 3.16
CA GLN A 108 10.66 5.16 2.77
C GLN A 108 11.91 5.98 2.46
N SER A 109 13.08 5.39 2.72
CA SER A 109 14.35 6.09 2.54
C SER A 109 14.75 6.24 1.07
N GLY A 110 14.29 5.31 0.22
CA GLY A 110 14.66 5.31 -1.19
C GLY A 110 15.81 4.38 -1.51
N ASP A 111 16.33 3.69 -0.52
CA ASP A 111 17.48 2.79 -0.70
C ASP A 111 17.07 1.34 -0.94
N GLU A 112 15.84 0.99 -0.55
CA GLU A 112 15.42 -0.40 -0.54
C GLU A 112 15.13 -0.91 -1.95
N GLU A 113 15.34 -2.20 -2.14
CA GLU A 113 14.81 -2.90 -3.31
C GLU A 113 13.35 -3.27 -3.03
N LEU A 114 12.62 -3.54 -4.10
CA LEU A 114 11.19 -3.83 -3.99
C LEU A 114 10.87 -4.94 -2.98
N ALA A 115 11.57 -6.07 -3.09
CA ALA A 115 11.30 -7.20 -2.21
C ALA A 115 11.58 -6.87 -0.75
N ASP A 116 12.65 -6.12 -0.50
CA ASP A 116 13.02 -5.76 0.87
C ASP A 116 12.03 -4.79 1.47
N LEU A 117 11.62 -3.78 0.70
CA LEU A 117 10.63 -2.82 1.20
C LEU A 117 9.30 -3.51 1.46
N ALA A 118 8.89 -4.42 0.57
CA ALA A 118 7.65 -5.15 0.78
C ALA A 118 7.66 -5.92 2.09
N ARG A 119 8.78 -6.59 2.40
CA ARG A 119 8.90 -7.30 3.68
C ARG A 119 8.86 -6.35 4.86
N GLN A 120 9.55 -5.22 4.77
CA GLN A 120 9.56 -4.22 5.84
C GLN A 120 8.16 -3.67 6.09
N VAL A 121 7.42 -3.41 5.03
CA VAL A 121 6.06 -2.89 5.14
C VAL A 121 5.15 -3.92 5.80
N ARG A 122 5.28 -5.19 5.40
CA ARG A 122 4.50 -6.26 6.02
C ARG A 122 4.78 -6.35 7.52
N VAL A 123 6.06 -6.33 7.89
CA VAL A 123 6.44 -6.39 9.31
C VAL A 123 5.90 -5.17 10.06
N GLN A 124 6.00 -3.99 9.46
CA GLN A 124 5.51 -2.76 10.09
C GLN A 124 4.01 -2.88 10.37
N GLY A 125 3.26 -3.43 9.40
CA GLY A 125 1.83 -3.61 9.60
C GLY A 125 1.51 -4.60 10.70
N GLN A 126 2.23 -5.72 10.74
CA GLN A 126 2.04 -6.75 11.75
C GLN A 126 2.39 -6.24 13.14
N GLU A 127 3.49 -5.53 13.26
CA GLU A 127 3.96 -5.02 14.54
C GLU A 127 3.22 -3.76 14.99
N GLY A 128 2.44 -3.16 14.11
CA GLY A 128 1.63 -2.00 14.46
C GLY A 128 0.34 -2.36 15.18
N ILE A 129 0.08 -3.63 15.42
CA ILE A 129 -1.13 -4.08 16.09
C ILE A 129 -0.80 -4.36 17.54
N TYR A 130 -1.39 -3.59 18.45
CA TYR A 130 -1.12 -3.69 19.88
C TYR A 130 -2.42 -3.94 20.65
N LEU A 131 -2.30 -4.72 21.68
CA LEU A 131 -3.35 -4.81 22.68
C LEU A 131 -3.00 -3.75 23.73
N ALA A 132 -3.74 -2.66 23.75
CA ALA A 132 -3.36 -1.49 24.56
C ALA A 132 -3.19 -1.84 26.04
N GLY A 133 -4.06 -2.75 26.55
CA GLY A 133 -3.95 -3.14 27.95
C GLY A 133 -2.61 -3.78 28.27
N GLU A 134 -2.05 -4.53 27.34
CA GLU A 134 -0.73 -5.16 27.57
C GLU A 134 0.38 -4.14 27.49
N LEU A 135 0.22 -3.14 26.66
CA LEU A 135 1.28 -2.18 26.41
C LEU A 135 1.30 -1.05 27.45
N LEU A 136 0.13 -0.54 27.83
CA LEU A 136 0.03 0.67 28.63
C LEU A 136 -0.20 0.41 30.11
N VAL A 137 -0.84 -0.70 30.48
CA VAL A 137 -1.12 -1.03 31.89
C VAL A 137 0.01 -1.84 32.43
N ARG A 138 1.00 -1.18 33.00
CA ARG A 138 2.19 -1.88 33.49
C ARG A 138 1.93 -2.49 34.85
N LYS A 139 2.56 -3.63 35.07
CA LYS A 139 2.51 -4.31 36.36
C LYS A 139 3.55 -3.66 37.24
N GLY A 140 3.39 -2.84 37.87
CA GLY A 140 4.39 -2.05 38.60
C GLY A 140 5.26 -2.83 39.47
#